data_b671c5920b19f3ac3f1812ef36b921ca
#
_entry.id   b671c5920b19f3ac3f1812ef36b921ca
#
_cell.length_a   1.000
_cell.length_b   1.000
_cell.length_c   1.000
_cell.angle_alpha   90.00
_cell.angle_beta   90.00
_cell.angle_gamma   90.00
#
_symmetry.space_group_name_H-M   'P 1'
#
loop_
_entity.id
_entity.type
_entity.pdbx_description
1 polymer ?
#
loop_
_entity_poly.entity_id
_entity_poly.type
_entity_poly.pdbx_seq_one_letter_code
_entity_poly.pdbx_strand_id
1 'polypeptide(L)'
;HILEHHLQALVDTLNVLIDTMGADEAIIGIKGKNMHLLDTKIVASLEGTKVRIKEIPDIYPAGDEVVLTYETTGKIIPEGAIPVMVGVMVINVETVYNIHCAITNGQPVTQKYVTIGGDVDEDITVKVPVGMKIKALLEATGHGDIDGKAVINGGPMMGRLVDLENDSVTKT
;
A
#
# COMPACT_ATOMS: atom_id res chain seq x y z
N HIS A 1 8.88 2.32 -1.81
CA HIS A 1 8.97 3.04 -3.11
C HIS A 1 8.00 4.23 -3.18
N ILE A 2 6.67 4.04 -3.01
CA ILE A 2 5.71 5.16 -3.08
C ILE A 2 5.97 6.18 -1.96
N LEU A 3 6.14 5.74 -0.73
CA LEU A 3 6.46 6.63 0.40
C LEU A 3 7.79 7.37 0.22
N GLU A 4 8.77 6.72 -0.37
CA GLU A 4 10.10 7.27 -0.63
C GLU A 4 10.09 8.38 -1.70
N HIS A 5 9.34 8.15 -2.79
CA HIS A 5 9.41 9.02 -3.97
C HIS A 5 8.21 9.96 -4.13
N HIS A 6 7.10 9.70 -3.43
CA HIS A 6 5.84 10.42 -3.65
C HIS A 6 5.19 10.91 -2.34
N LEU A 7 5.96 11.07 -1.25
CA LEU A 7 5.42 11.45 0.05
C LEU A 7 4.63 12.77 0.00
N GLN A 8 5.13 13.79 -0.72
CA GLN A 8 4.42 15.07 -0.86
C GLN A 8 3.05 14.87 -1.55
N ALA A 9 3.01 14.09 -2.62
CA ALA A 9 1.76 13.79 -3.33
C ALA A 9 0.74 13.06 -2.42
N LEU A 10 1.22 12.18 -1.53
CA LEU A 10 0.36 11.54 -0.52
C LEU A 10 -0.20 12.56 0.47
N VAL A 11 0.64 13.45 1.00
CA VAL A 11 0.23 14.50 1.95
C VAL A 11 -0.81 15.43 1.33
N ASP A 12 -0.56 15.91 0.10
CA ASP A 12 -1.48 16.79 -0.62
C ASP A 12 -2.85 16.12 -0.81
N THR A 13 -2.83 14.83 -1.22
CA THR A 13 -4.06 14.06 -1.43
C THR A 13 -4.79 13.78 -0.13
N LEU A 14 -4.09 13.48 0.97
CA LEU A 14 -4.69 13.26 2.28
C LEU A 14 -5.38 14.53 2.78
N ASN A 15 -4.81 15.73 2.56
CA ASN A 15 -5.49 16.98 2.89
C ASN A 15 -6.79 17.15 2.09
N VAL A 16 -6.79 16.86 0.78
CA VAL A 16 -8.02 16.87 -0.03
C VAL A 16 -9.05 15.87 0.49
N LEU A 17 -8.63 14.66 0.87
CA LEU A 17 -9.51 13.64 1.43
C LEU A 17 -10.09 14.05 2.79
N ILE A 18 -9.28 14.65 3.68
CA ILE A 18 -9.74 15.19 4.98
C ILE A 18 -10.86 16.20 4.75
N ASP A 19 -10.65 17.17 3.87
CA ASP A 19 -11.62 18.23 3.61
C ASP A 19 -12.89 17.71 2.92
N THR A 20 -12.73 16.80 1.95
CA THR A 20 -13.86 16.26 1.17
C THR A 20 -14.74 15.33 1.99
N MET A 21 -14.13 14.52 2.86
CA MET A 21 -14.83 13.52 3.67
C MET A 21 -15.26 14.05 5.03
N GLY A 22 -14.79 15.25 5.43
CA GLY A 22 -15.02 15.80 6.76
C GLY A 22 -14.32 15.01 7.86
N ALA A 23 -13.14 14.44 7.56
CA ALA A 23 -12.35 13.74 8.55
C ALA A 23 -11.60 14.73 9.47
N ASP A 24 -11.34 14.30 10.71
CA ASP A 24 -10.59 15.13 11.67
C ASP A 24 -9.10 15.15 11.34
N GLU A 25 -8.54 14.02 10.94
CA GLU A 25 -7.13 13.83 10.63
C GLU A 25 -6.87 12.66 9.67
N ALA A 26 -5.67 12.58 9.13
CA ALA A 26 -5.14 11.42 8.43
C ALA A 26 -3.84 10.94 9.09
N ILE A 27 -3.68 9.62 9.21
CA ILE A 27 -2.51 9.02 9.83
C ILE A 27 -1.84 8.08 8.83
N ILE A 28 -0.57 8.32 8.53
CA ILE A 28 0.27 7.41 7.75
C ILE A 28 0.94 6.45 8.73
N GLY A 29 0.46 5.20 8.79
CA GLY A 29 1.10 4.14 9.56
C GLY A 29 2.29 3.56 8.79
N ILE A 30 3.48 3.58 9.39
CA ILE A 30 4.70 3.05 8.77
C ILE A 30 5.50 2.22 9.77
N LYS A 31 6.04 1.10 9.33
CA LYS A 31 6.91 0.27 10.17
C LYS A 31 8.23 0.98 10.45
N GLY A 32 8.74 0.88 11.69
CA GLY A 32 9.94 1.57 12.13
C GLY A 32 11.14 1.40 11.21
N LYS A 33 11.36 0.19 10.68
CA LYS A 33 12.43 -0.09 9.72
C LYS A 33 12.35 0.74 8.43
N ASN A 34 11.19 1.26 8.08
CA ASN A 34 10.96 2.04 6.85
C ASN A 34 10.94 3.55 7.09
N MET A 35 11.08 4.02 8.33
CA MET A 35 11.07 5.45 8.66
C MET A 35 12.17 6.23 7.94
N HIS A 36 13.32 5.60 7.69
CA HIS A 36 14.44 6.20 6.95
C HIS A 36 14.14 6.52 5.48
N LEU A 37 13.06 5.95 4.92
CA LEU A 37 12.61 6.22 3.54
C LEU A 37 11.86 7.54 3.40
N LEU A 38 11.45 8.16 4.52
CA LEU A 38 10.67 9.38 4.51
C LEU A 38 11.55 10.62 4.33
N ASP A 39 11.15 11.55 3.47
CA ASP A 39 11.80 12.86 3.36
C ASP A 39 11.60 13.65 4.66
N THR A 40 12.70 13.93 5.35
CA THR A 40 12.70 14.60 6.66
C THR A 40 12.14 16.03 6.60
N LYS A 41 12.28 16.73 5.47
CA LYS A 41 11.73 18.08 5.30
C LYS A 41 10.20 18.03 5.19
N ILE A 42 9.66 17.05 4.46
CA ILE A 42 8.22 16.85 4.37
C ILE A 42 7.67 16.44 5.73
N VAL A 43 8.32 15.50 6.44
CA VAL A 43 7.93 15.09 7.79
C VAL A 43 7.88 16.29 8.73
N ALA A 44 8.91 17.14 8.73
CA ALA A 44 8.95 18.35 9.56
C ALA A 44 7.83 19.35 9.21
N SER A 45 7.40 19.42 7.95
CA SER A 45 6.31 20.32 7.52
C SER A 45 4.92 19.87 7.99
N LEU A 46 4.79 18.63 8.47
CA LEU A 46 3.51 18.11 8.99
C LEU A 46 3.18 18.60 10.40
N GLU A 47 4.13 19.20 11.12
CA GLU A 47 3.89 19.70 12.46
C GLU A 47 2.76 20.74 12.47
N GLY A 48 1.76 20.51 13.32
CA GLY A 48 0.57 21.38 13.42
C GLY A 48 -0.47 21.18 12.29
N THR A 49 -0.25 20.26 11.35
CA THR A 49 -1.24 19.90 10.32
C THR A 49 -2.16 18.76 10.78
N LYS A 50 -3.18 18.45 9.97
CA LYS A 50 -4.08 17.32 10.20
C LYS A 50 -3.51 15.98 9.70
N VAL A 51 -2.36 15.97 9.01
CA VAL A 51 -1.70 14.76 8.54
C VAL A 51 -0.57 14.39 9.50
N ARG A 52 -0.60 13.19 10.02
CA ARG A 52 0.41 12.69 10.96
C ARG A 52 1.07 11.41 10.44
N ILE A 53 2.31 11.20 10.83
CA ILE A 53 3.02 9.94 10.63
C ILE A 53 3.07 9.23 11.97
N LYS A 54 2.74 7.95 12.01
CA LYS A 54 2.84 7.11 13.19
C LYS A 54 3.63 5.85 12.89
N GLU A 55 4.66 5.63 13.69
CA GLU A 55 5.39 4.38 13.68
C GLU A 55 4.50 3.26 14.23
N ILE A 56 4.45 2.14 13.51
CA ILE A 56 3.76 0.92 13.91
C ILE A 56 4.76 -0.22 14.11
N PRO A 57 4.43 -1.25 14.93
CA PRO A 57 5.31 -2.38 15.17
C PRO A 57 5.73 -3.10 13.89
N ASP A 58 7.00 -3.56 13.84
CA ASP A 58 7.50 -4.39 12.72
C ASP A 58 7.16 -5.86 12.96
N ILE A 59 5.89 -6.15 13.08
CA ILE A 59 5.32 -7.49 13.20
C ILE A 59 4.36 -7.79 12.06
N TYR A 60 4.10 -9.04 11.80
CA TYR A 60 3.02 -9.48 10.93
C TYR A 60 1.79 -9.84 11.79
N PRO A 61 0.60 -9.35 11.48
CA PRO A 61 0.15 -8.57 10.32
C PRO A 61 -0.12 -7.08 10.62
N ALA A 62 0.84 -6.31 11.13
CA ALA A 62 0.64 -4.90 11.50
C ALA A 62 0.04 -4.00 10.39
N GLY A 63 0.09 -4.45 9.13
CA GLY A 63 -0.57 -3.78 8.00
C GLY A 63 -2.02 -4.21 7.75
N ASP A 64 -2.53 -5.20 8.49
CA ASP A 64 -3.94 -5.56 8.47
C ASP A 64 -4.81 -4.40 8.96
N GLU A 65 -5.96 -4.19 8.35
CA GLU A 65 -6.80 -3.00 8.62
C GLU A 65 -7.29 -2.90 10.08
N VAL A 66 -7.55 -4.04 10.73
CA VAL A 66 -7.98 -4.08 12.14
C VAL A 66 -6.83 -3.73 13.06
N VAL A 67 -5.67 -4.37 12.85
CA VAL A 67 -4.46 -4.13 13.62
C VAL A 67 -3.96 -2.70 13.41
N LEU A 68 -3.91 -2.25 12.17
CA LEU A 68 -3.48 -0.89 11.82
C LEU A 68 -4.38 0.18 12.46
N THR A 69 -5.71 -0.03 12.47
CA THR A 69 -6.65 0.87 13.13
C THR A 69 -6.35 0.97 14.62
N TYR A 70 -6.15 -0.15 15.30
CA TYR A 70 -5.80 -0.14 16.72
C TYR A 70 -4.45 0.53 16.98
N GLU A 71 -3.41 0.15 16.24
CA GLU A 71 -2.07 0.69 16.39
C GLU A 71 -2.01 2.20 16.13
N THR A 72 -2.81 2.69 15.18
CA THR A 72 -2.78 4.13 14.83
C THR A 72 -3.70 4.99 15.69
N THR A 73 -4.88 4.49 16.06
CA THR A 73 -5.92 5.29 16.72
C THR A 73 -6.27 4.84 18.13
N GLY A 74 -5.88 3.62 18.54
CA GLY A 74 -6.32 2.99 19.79
C GLY A 74 -7.77 2.47 19.78
N LYS A 75 -8.50 2.63 18.66
CA LYS A 75 -9.89 2.16 18.53
C LYS A 75 -9.94 0.66 18.31
N ILE A 76 -10.80 -0.01 19.06
CA ILE A 76 -11.03 -1.46 18.94
C ILE A 76 -12.22 -1.67 18.00
N ILE A 77 -12.00 -2.47 16.96
CA ILE A 77 -13.05 -2.89 16.04
C ILE A 77 -13.74 -4.12 16.64
N PRO A 78 -15.07 -4.09 16.85
CA PRO A 78 -15.81 -5.25 17.33
C PRO A 78 -15.70 -6.45 16.37
N GLU A 79 -15.88 -7.66 16.89
CA GLU A 79 -15.90 -8.87 16.07
C GLU A 79 -16.94 -8.79 14.96
N GLY A 80 -16.55 -9.14 13.73
CA GLY A 80 -17.41 -9.05 12.54
C GLY A 80 -17.65 -7.63 12.01
N ALA A 81 -17.07 -6.60 12.65
CA ALA A 81 -17.15 -5.21 12.18
C ALA A 81 -15.98 -4.83 11.27
N ILE A 82 -16.08 -3.67 10.64
CA ILE A 82 -15.04 -3.08 9.78
C ILE A 82 -14.63 -1.70 10.31
N PRO A 83 -13.43 -1.19 9.97
CA PRO A 83 -12.89 0.08 10.50
C PRO A 83 -13.85 1.27 10.39
N VAL A 84 -14.63 1.37 9.30
CA VAL A 84 -15.57 2.48 9.12
C VAL A 84 -16.66 2.54 10.19
N MET A 85 -16.98 1.43 10.84
CA MET A 85 -17.98 1.39 11.92
C MET A 85 -17.48 2.06 13.22
N VAL A 86 -16.18 2.24 13.34
CA VAL A 86 -15.54 3.00 14.44
C VAL A 86 -15.04 4.37 13.98
N GLY A 87 -15.49 4.83 12.79
CA GLY A 87 -15.13 6.12 12.23
C GLY A 87 -13.69 6.19 11.70
N VAL A 88 -13.16 5.09 11.18
CA VAL A 88 -11.84 5.02 10.56
C VAL A 88 -11.96 4.46 9.16
N MET A 89 -11.33 5.13 8.18
CA MET A 89 -11.17 4.61 6.83
C MET A 89 -9.72 4.24 6.61
N VAL A 90 -9.46 2.97 6.31
CA VAL A 90 -8.12 2.48 5.95
C VAL A 90 -7.98 2.49 4.44
N ILE A 91 -6.93 3.14 3.94
CA ILE A 91 -6.66 3.27 2.50
C ILE A 91 -5.21 2.87 2.24
N ASN A 92 -4.99 2.04 1.23
CA ASN A 92 -3.63 1.68 0.80
C ASN A 92 -2.93 2.91 0.21
N VAL A 93 -1.62 3.06 0.49
CA VAL A 93 -0.81 4.19 0.00
C VAL A 93 -0.80 4.32 -1.53
N GLU A 94 -0.83 3.20 -2.25
CA GLU A 94 -0.92 3.21 -3.72
C GLU A 94 -2.27 3.75 -4.19
N THR A 95 -3.36 3.47 -3.46
CA THR A 95 -4.67 4.04 -3.76
C THR A 95 -4.67 5.55 -3.56
N VAL A 96 -4.08 6.06 -2.49
CA VAL A 96 -3.93 7.51 -2.25
C VAL A 96 -3.11 8.16 -3.37
N TYR A 97 -2.00 7.54 -3.79
CA TYR A 97 -1.21 8.02 -4.91
C TYR A 97 -1.97 8.00 -6.24
N ASN A 98 -2.76 6.98 -6.50
CA ASN A 98 -3.60 6.91 -7.69
C ASN A 98 -4.70 7.99 -7.69
N ILE A 99 -5.26 8.32 -6.53
CA ILE A 99 -6.18 9.46 -6.37
C ILE A 99 -5.45 10.77 -6.72
N HIS A 100 -4.23 10.97 -6.24
CA HIS A 100 -3.40 12.11 -6.63
C HIS A 100 -3.27 12.24 -8.15
N CYS A 101 -2.86 11.15 -8.82
CA CYS A 101 -2.69 11.14 -10.28
C CYS A 101 -4.00 11.43 -11.03
N ALA A 102 -5.13 10.93 -10.51
CA ALA A 102 -6.44 11.19 -11.10
C ALA A 102 -6.84 12.67 -10.97
N ILE A 103 -6.66 13.28 -9.78
CA ILE A 103 -7.03 14.67 -9.51
C ILE A 103 -6.13 15.64 -10.28
N THR A 104 -4.82 15.40 -10.27
CA THR A 104 -3.83 16.34 -10.86
C THR A 104 -3.67 16.21 -12.36
N ASN A 105 -3.73 14.98 -12.88
CA ASN A 105 -3.38 14.68 -14.27
C ASN A 105 -4.53 14.05 -15.07
N GLY A 106 -5.70 13.79 -14.46
CA GLY A 106 -6.80 13.05 -15.11
C GLY A 106 -6.40 11.60 -15.45
N GLN A 107 -5.39 11.04 -14.79
CA GLN A 107 -4.82 9.75 -15.13
C GLN A 107 -5.62 8.61 -14.49
N PRO A 108 -6.19 7.69 -15.25
CA PRO A 108 -6.84 6.50 -14.70
C PRO A 108 -5.81 5.49 -14.19
N VAL A 109 -6.25 4.55 -13.34
CA VAL A 109 -5.41 3.47 -12.83
C VAL A 109 -5.16 2.43 -13.93
N THR A 110 -4.06 2.57 -14.63
CA THR A 110 -3.61 1.67 -15.71
C THR A 110 -2.35 0.90 -15.38
N GLN A 111 -1.69 1.25 -14.29
CA GLN A 111 -0.43 0.64 -13.84
C GLN A 111 -0.52 0.34 -12.34
N LYS A 112 0.30 -0.61 -11.89
CA LYS A 112 0.39 -1.01 -10.49
C LYS A 112 1.84 -1.28 -10.12
N TYR A 113 2.21 -0.96 -8.88
CA TYR A 113 3.46 -1.42 -8.28
C TYR A 113 3.27 -2.83 -7.75
N VAL A 114 4.12 -3.76 -8.20
CA VAL A 114 4.12 -5.16 -7.78
C VAL A 114 5.49 -5.50 -7.22
N THR A 115 5.51 -6.07 -6.03
CA THR A 115 6.73 -6.63 -5.43
C THR A 115 6.74 -8.13 -5.63
N ILE A 116 7.82 -8.64 -6.18
CA ILE A 116 8.13 -10.06 -6.27
C ILE A 116 9.15 -10.35 -5.18
N GLY A 117 8.87 -11.32 -4.33
CA GLY A 117 9.73 -11.67 -3.21
C GLY A 117 9.39 -13.06 -2.66
N GLY A 118 10.15 -13.53 -1.70
CA GLY A 118 10.02 -14.85 -1.09
C GLY A 118 11.19 -15.76 -1.45
N ASP A 119 10.95 -16.92 -2.06
CA ASP A 119 12.01 -17.83 -2.51
C ASP A 119 12.61 -17.40 -3.86
N VAL A 120 13.24 -16.22 -3.85
CA VAL A 120 13.93 -15.58 -4.98
C VAL A 120 15.30 -15.06 -4.52
N ASP A 121 16.23 -14.87 -5.46
CA ASP A 121 17.58 -14.38 -5.14
C ASP A 121 17.56 -12.92 -4.61
N GLU A 122 16.66 -12.09 -5.15
CA GLU A 122 16.51 -10.69 -4.77
C GLU A 122 15.05 -10.25 -4.92
N ASP A 123 14.55 -9.59 -3.86
CA ASP A 123 13.23 -8.96 -3.90
C ASP A 123 13.24 -7.76 -4.85
N ILE A 124 12.28 -7.67 -5.76
CA ILE A 124 12.17 -6.56 -6.71
C ILE A 124 10.78 -5.94 -6.70
N THR A 125 10.71 -4.61 -6.76
CA THR A 125 9.46 -3.88 -6.97
C THR A 125 9.46 -3.23 -8.35
N VAL A 126 8.48 -3.55 -9.15
CA VAL A 126 8.34 -3.06 -10.52
C VAL A 126 6.98 -2.40 -10.74
N LYS A 127 6.93 -1.44 -11.65
CA LYS A 127 5.69 -0.81 -12.09
C LYS A 127 5.25 -1.43 -13.40
N VAL A 128 4.08 -2.04 -13.41
CA VAL A 128 3.59 -2.85 -14.54
C VAL A 128 2.17 -2.46 -14.94
N PRO A 129 1.76 -2.70 -16.21
CA PRO A 129 0.38 -2.49 -16.64
C PRO A 129 -0.59 -3.43 -15.92
N VAL A 130 -1.75 -2.90 -15.55
CA VAL A 130 -2.90 -3.71 -15.16
C VAL A 130 -3.31 -4.58 -16.35
N GLY A 131 -3.54 -5.88 -16.11
CA GLY A 131 -3.83 -6.87 -17.16
C GLY A 131 -2.60 -7.61 -17.69
N MET A 132 -1.38 -7.22 -17.29
CA MET A 132 -0.18 -8.00 -17.63
C MET A 132 -0.28 -9.41 -17.06
N LYS A 133 0.00 -10.42 -17.84
CA LYS A 133 0.04 -11.82 -17.36
C LYS A 133 1.11 -11.99 -16.29
N ILE A 134 0.79 -12.70 -15.20
CA ILE A 134 1.75 -12.91 -14.11
C ILE A 134 2.96 -13.70 -14.60
N LYS A 135 2.75 -14.70 -15.45
CA LYS A 135 3.85 -15.43 -16.09
C LYS A 135 4.81 -14.52 -16.83
N ALA A 136 4.28 -13.63 -17.69
CA ALA A 136 5.09 -12.66 -18.43
C ALA A 136 5.82 -11.66 -17.51
N LEU A 137 5.20 -11.27 -16.39
CA LEU A 137 5.85 -10.45 -15.38
C LEU A 137 7.05 -11.17 -14.76
N LEU A 138 6.89 -12.42 -14.34
CA LEU A 138 7.97 -13.23 -13.77
C LEU A 138 9.12 -13.42 -14.76
N GLU A 139 8.81 -13.75 -16.01
CA GLU A 139 9.81 -13.89 -17.08
C GLU A 139 10.57 -12.59 -17.33
N ALA A 140 9.86 -11.46 -17.44
CA ALA A 140 10.46 -10.14 -17.70
C ALA A 140 11.36 -9.63 -16.57
N THR A 141 11.16 -10.13 -15.36
CA THR A 141 11.93 -9.72 -14.16
C THR A 141 13.03 -10.73 -13.79
N GLY A 142 13.23 -11.78 -14.61
CA GLY A 142 14.23 -12.82 -14.34
C GLY A 142 13.79 -13.87 -13.31
N HIS A 143 12.52 -13.87 -12.91
CA HIS A 143 11.94 -14.82 -11.94
C HIS A 143 11.09 -15.92 -12.61
N GLY A 144 11.32 -16.17 -13.88
CA GLY A 144 10.57 -17.17 -14.67
C GLY A 144 10.86 -18.62 -14.30
N ASP A 145 11.99 -18.90 -13.64
CA ASP A 145 12.30 -20.23 -13.11
C ASP A 145 11.53 -20.47 -11.80
N ILE A 146 10.39 -21.14 -11.93
CA ILE A 146 9.47 -21.45 -10.83
C ILE A 146 9.31 -22.96 -10.63
N ASP A 147 10.24 -23.78 -11.14
CA ASP A 147 10.20 -25.22 -10.97
C ASP A 147 10.23 -25.58 -9.47
N GLY A 148 9.27 -26.40 -9.05
CA GLY A 148 9.09 -26.77 -7.64
C GLY A 148 8.59 -25.65 -6.72
N LYS A 149 8.24 -24.46 -7.25
CA LYS A 149 7.75 -23.31 -6.47
C LYS A 149 6.27 -23.07 -6.67
N ALA A 150 5.62 -22.53 -5.65
CA ALA A 150 4.26 -22.04 -5.72
C ALA A 150 4.26 -20.51 -5.78
N VAL A 151 3.54 -19.95 -6.75
CA VAL A 151 3.37 -18.49 -6.85
C VAL A 151 2.06 -18.08 -6.16
N ILE A 152 2.15 -17.13 -5.24
CA ILE A 152 1.00 -16.60 -4.51
C ILE A 152 0.80 -15.13 -4.91
N ASN A 153 -0.40 -14.80 -5.37
CA ASN A 153 -0.81 -13.41 -5.58
C ASN A 153 -1.46 -12.87 -4.32
N GLY A 154 -0.80 -11.90 -3.70
CA GLY A 154 -1.18 -11.31 -2.42
C GLY A 154 -0.28 -11.75 -1.27
N GLY A 155 -0.67 -11.40 -0.04
CA GLY A 155 0.07 -11.75 1.16
C GLY A 155 -0.15 -13.20 1.60
N PRO A 156 0.69 -13.73 2.50
CA PRO A 156 0.60 -15.13 2.94
C PRO A 156 -0.73 -15.47 3.65
N MET A 157 -1.41 -14.49 4.23
CA MET A 157 -2.68 -14.70 4.95
C MET A 157 -3.90 -14.67 4.01
N MET A 158 -3.93 -13.76 3.03
CA MET A 158 -5.09 -13.49 2.17
C MET A 158 -4.84 -13.81 0.70
N GLY A 159 -3.61 -14.20 0.34
CA GLY A 159 -3.23 -14.49 -1.02
C GLY A 159 -3.80 -15.82 -1.53
N ARG A 160 -3.83 -15.96 -2.83
CA ARG A 160 -4.26 -17.18 -3.52
C ARG A 160 -3.16 -17.70 -4.45
N LEU A 161 -3.15 -18.99 -4.69
CA LEU A 161 -2.28 -19.60 -5.69
C LEU A 161 -2.61 -19.01 -7.07
N VAL A 162 -1.56 -18.71 -7.82
CA VAL A 162 -1.65 -18.17 -9.18
C VAL A 162 -1.85 -19.28 -10.19
N ASP A 163 -2.81 -19.11 -11.07
CA ASP A 163 -2.88 -19.84 -12.34
C ASP A 163 -2.02 -19.09 -13.37
N LEU A 164 -0.82 -19.60 -13.63
CA LEU A 164 0.16 -18.96 -14.51
C LEU A 164 -0.31 -18.77 -15.95
N GLU A 165 -1.24 -19.58 -16.43
CA GLU A 165 -1.78 -19.46 -17.79
C GLU A 165 -2.88 -18.38 -17.88
N ASN A 166 -3.66 -18.20 -16.80
CA ASN A 166 -4.87 -17.38 -16.84
C ASN A 166 -4.76 -16.10 -16.04
N ASP A 167 -4.00 -16.08 -14.93
CA ASP A 167 -3.96 -14.92 -14.05
C ASP A 167 -3.16 -13.75 -14.61
N SER A 168 -3.64 -12.58 -14.26
CA SER A 168 -3.05 -11.30 -14.66
C SER A 168 -2.99 -10.34 -13.47
N VAL A 169 -2.14 -9.33 -13.56
CA VAL A 169 -2.06 -8.24 -12.59
C VAL A 169 -3.39 -7.47 -12.58
N THR A 170 -3.98 -7.32 -11.40
CA THR A 170 -5.24 -6.60 -11.18
C THR A 170 -5.01 -5.29 -10.43
N LYS A 171 -6.03 -4.45 -10.30
CA LYS A 171 -5.97 -3.20 -9.52
C LYS A 171 -5.90 -3.43 -8.01
N THR A 172 -6.35 -4.58 -7.58
CA THR A 172 -6.42 -4.99 -6.16
C THR A 172 -5.43 -6.07 -5.88
#